data_6bba8ea3b40aaba10a0f6eeb1014a60e
#
_entry.id   6bba8ea3b40aaba10a0f6eeb1014a60e
#
_cell.length_a   1.000
_cell.length_b   1.000
_cell.length_c   1.000
_cell.angle_alpha   90.00
_cell.angle_beta   90.00
_cell.angle_gamma   90.00
#
_symmetry.space_group_name_H-M   'P 1'
#
loop_
_entity.id
_entity.type
_entity.pdbx_description
1 polymer ?
#
loop_
_entity_poly.entity_id
_entity_poly.type
_entity_poly.pdbx_seq_one_letter_code
_entity_poly.pdbx_strand_id
1 'polypeptide(L)'
;MLNNKQIQERIRYFGEKAGYKSDNAICKRCNFNDATMIGKIDKLKTAPQLDTLDKFAKGLGIDIVDLIINRSDADIELSKLIKTLTEYEKTEVVVYIKMMQKEKNQEQRMVA
;
A
#
# COMPACT_ATOMS: atom_id res chain seq x y z
N MET A 1 -6.86 2.67 -10.67
CA MET A 1 -5.80 3.44 -10.00
C MET A 1 -6.41 4.62 -9.24
N LEU A 2 -5.87 4.96 -8.10
CA LEU A 2 -6.31 6.12 -7.33
C LEU A 2 -6.05 7.43 -8.11
N ASN A 3 -6.87 8.45 -7.86
CA ASN A 3 -6.62 9.78 -8.42
C ASN A 3 -5.51 10.50 -7.62
N ASN A 4 -5.05 11.64 -8.13
CA ASN A 4 -3.94 12.38 -7.55
C ASN A 4 -4.20 12.82 -6.10
N LYS A 5 -5.41 13.25 -5.79
CA LYS A 5 -5.77 13.64 -4.44
C LYS A 5 -5.73 12.45 -3.48
N GLN A 6 -6.22 11.31 -3.91
CA GLN A 6 -6.18 10.07 -3.12
C GLN A 6 -4.74 9.60 -2.91
N ILE A 7 -3.89 9.69 -3.94
CA ILE A 7 -2.46 9.38 -3.82
C ILE A 7 -1.79 10.31 -2.80
N GLN A 8 -2.07 11.60 -2.87
CA GLN A 8 -1.56 12.60 -1.91
C GLN A 8 -1.97 12.23 -0.47
N GLU A 9 -3.23 11.90 -0.26
CA GLU A 9 -3.75 11.50 1.05
C GLU A 9 -3.08 10.23 1.57
N ARG A 10 -2.81 9.25 0.70
CA ARG A 10 -2.12 8.03 1.09
C ARG A 10 -0.66 8.26 1.44
N ILE A 11 0.04 9.13 0.73
CA ILE A 11 1.42 9.51 1.09
C ILE A 11 1.43 10.09 2.51
N ARG A 12 0.51 11.00 2.82
CA ARG A 12 0.39 11.59 4.16
C ARG A 12 0.02 10.55 5.22
N TYR A 13 -0.88 9.66 4.88
CA TYR A 13 -1.30 8.57 5.77
C TYR A 13 -0.13 7.65 6.15
N PHE A 14 0.62 7.17 5.17
CA PHE A 14 1.78 6.31 5.43
C PHE A 14 2.92 7.08 6.08
N GLY A 15 3.08 8.34 5.76
CA GLY A 15 4.05 9.22 6.42
C GLY A 15 3.76 9.37 7.90
N GLU A 16 2.51 9.62 8.26
CA GLU A 16 2.08 9.72 9.65
C GLU A 16 2.29 8.40 10.40
N LYS A 17 1.92 7.28 9.80
CA LYS A 17 2.17 5.94 10.37
C LYS A 17 3.65 5.66 10.62
N ALA A 18 4.52 6.17 9.76
CA ALA A 18 5.97 6.02 9.89
C ALA A 18 6.59 7.01 10.89
N GLY A 19 5.80 7.90 11.47
CA GLY A 19 6.26 8.88 12.44
C GLY A 19 6.65 10.25 11.86
N TYR A 20 6.40 10.49 10.56
CA TYR A 20 6.68 11.77 9.89
C TYR A 20 5.39 12.59 9.84
N LYS A 21 5.30 13.60 10.71
CA LYS A 21 4.04 14.34 10.96
C LYS A 21 3.80 15.53 10.04
N SER A 22 4.70 15.82 9.11
CA SER A 22 4.55 16.95 8.19
C SER A 22 5.00 16.58 6.79
N ASP A 23 4.48 17.30 5.78
CA ASP A 23 4.90 17.14 4.40
C ASP A 23 6.41 17.38 4.24
N ASN A 24 6.94 18.34 4.97
CA ASN A 24 8.38 18.63 4.97
C ASN A 24 9.20 17.43 5.49
N ALA A 25 8.77 16.82 6.58
CA ALA A 25 9.44 15.65 7.15
C ALA A 25 9.39 14.45 6.19
N ILE A 26 8.24 14.23 5.54
CA ILE A 26 8.07 13.15 4.56
C ILE A 26 8.98 13.38 3.34
N CYS A 27 8.97 14.58 2.77
CA CYS A 27 9.81 14.91 1.62
C CYS A 27 11.29 14.76 1.94
N LYS A 28 11.70 15.18 3.11
CA LYS A 28 13.08 15.04 3.58
C LYS A 28 13.50 13.57 3.68
N ARG A 29 12.63 12.74 4.26
CA ARG A 29 12.86 11.29 4.38
C ARG A 29 12.96 10.62 3.01
N CYS A 30 12.16 11.07 2.05
CA CYS A 30 12.11 10.49 0.71
C CYS A 30 13.14 11.11 -0.26
N ASN A 31 14.05 11.93 0.24
CA ASN A 31 15.14 12.56 -0.53
C ASN A 31 14.64 13.54 -1.60
N PHE A 32 13.56 14.24 -1.34
CA PHE A 32 13.12 15.37 -2.17
C PHE A 32 13.69 16.67 -1.65
N ASN A 33 14.22 17.48 -2.57
CA ASN A 33 14.72 18.83 -2.23
C ASN A 33 13.58 19.83 -2.06
N ASP A 34 12.43 19.57 -2.67
CA ASP A 34 11.27 20.45 -2.63
C ASP A 34 10.25 19.97 -1.58
N ALA A 35 10.16 20.70 -0.48
CA ALA A 35 9.22 20.39 0.60
C ALA A 35 7.76 20.56 0.20
N THR A 36 7.47 21.20 -0.95
CA THR A 36 6.12 21.43 -1.45
C THR A 36 5.64 20.33 -2.41
N MET A 37 6.47 19.32 -2.65
CA MET A 37 6.19 18.24 -3.60
C MET A 37 4.86 17.56 -3.34
N ILE A 38 4.56 17.22 -2.08
CA ILE A 38 3.30 16.55 -1.71
C ILE A 38 2.11 17.46 -1.98
N GLY A 39 2.21 18.73 -1.58
CA GLY A 39 1.13 19.71 -1.78
C GLY A 39 0.81 20.01 -3.24
N LYS A 40 1.71 19.70 -4.16
CA LYS A 40 1.51 19.92 -5.59
C LYS A 40 0.85 18.75 -6.32
N ILE A 41 0.79 17.56 -5.69
CA ILE A 41 0.33 16.34 -6.36
C ILE A 41 -1.11 16.47 -6.85
N ASP A 42 -2.01 17.03 -6.05
CA ASP A 42 -3.42 17.18 -6.40
C ASP A 42 -3.64 18.21 -7.52
N LYS A 43 -2.67 19.09 -7.77
CA LYS A 43 -2.71 20.11 -8.81
C LYS A 43 -2.14 19.67 -10.14
N LEU A 44 -1.54 18.49 -10.21
CA LEU A 44 -1.01 17.95 -11.45
C LEU A 44 -2.14 17.64 -12.44
N LYS A 45 -1.91 17.92 -13.72
CA LYS A 45 -2.87 17.60 -14.79
C LYS A 45 -2.86 16.12 -15.17
N THR A 46 -1.76 15.42 -14.87
CA THR A 46 -1.57 14.00 -15.15
C THR A 46 -1.22 13.29 -13.87
N ALA A 47 -1.19 11.95 -13.91
CA ALA A 47 -0.72 11.16 -12.78
C ALA A 47 0.73 11.51 -12.44
N PRO A 48 1.16 11.42 -11.15
CA PRO A 48 2.56 11.61 -10.79
C PRO A 48 3.44 10.61 -11.53
N GLN A 49 4.68 11.02 -11.82
CA GLN A 49 5.66 10.14 -12.46
C GLN A 49 5.97 8.93 -11.58
N LEU A 50 6.24 7.80 -12.21
CA LEU A 50 6.56 6.56 -11.51
C LEU A 50 7.78 6.72 -10.60
N ASP A 51 8.81 7.44 -11.05
CA ASP A 51 10.00 7.70 -10.25
C ASP A 51 9.69 8.46 -8.96
N THR A 52 8.78 9.43 -9.03
CA THR A 52 8.32 10.18 -7.86
C THR A 52 7.61 9.28 -6.86
N LEU A 53 6.71 8.45 -7.34
CA LEU A 53 5.96 7.50 -6.50
C LEU A 53 6.89 6.46 -5.88
N ASP A 54 7.87 5.97 -6.64
CA ASP A 54 8.85 5.01 -6.15
C ASP A 54 9.71 5.60 -5.03
N LYS A 55 10.12 6.86 -5.15
CA LYS A 55 10.86 7.56 -4.09
C LYS A 55 10.04 7.64 -2.79
N PHE A 56 8.78 8.01 -2.87
CA PHE A 56 7.91 8.02 -1.71
C PHE A 56 7.74 6.63 -1.10
N ALA A 57 7.50 5.62 -1.93
CA ALA A 57 7.33 4.25 -1.46
C ALA A 57 8.58 3.75 -0.72
N LYS A 58 9.76 3.93 -1.30
CA LYS A 58 11.04 3.53 -0.68
C LYS A 58 11.32 4.28 0.61
N GLY A 59 11.08 5.58 0.62
CA GLY A 59 11.30 6.40 1.82
C GLY A 59 10.35 6.05 2.96
N LEU A 60 9.13 5.67 2.65
CA LEU A 60 8.12 5.29 3.62
C LEU A 60 8.10 3.80 3.97
N GLY A 61 8.94 2.99 3.29
CA GLY A 61 9.04 1.55 3.56
C GLY A 61 7.81 0.76 3.13
N ILE A 62 7.14 1.19 2.06
CA ILE A 62 5.94 0.54 1.51
C ILE A 62 6.17 0.17 0.05
N ASP A 63 5.30 -0.66 -0.50
CA ASP A 63 5.29 -0.95 -1.92
C ASP A 63 4.60 0.19 -2.69
N ILE A 64 5.06 0.48 -3.90
CA ILE A 64 4.46 1.50 -4.75
C ILE A 64 2.97 1.22 -5.00
N VAL A 65 2.59 -0.05 -5.07
CA VAL A 65 1.20 -0.49 -5.24
C VAL A 65 0.30 0.05 -4.13
N ASP A 66 0.84 0.18 -2.91
CA ASP A 66 0.10 0.70 -1.76
C ASP A 66 -0.26 2.18 -1.90
N LEU A 67 0.46 2.90 -2.76
CA LEU A 67 0.17 4.30 -3.06
C LEU A 67 -0.85 4.48 -4.18
N ILE A 68 -0.90 3.57 -5.14
CA ILE A 68 -1.66 3.76 -6.39
C ILE A 68 -2.93 2.91 -6.49
N ILE A 69 -3.08 1.90 -5.64
CA ILE A 69 -4.25 1.02 -5.61
C ILE A 69 -4.90 1.13 -4.24
N ASN A 70 -6.23 1.14 -4.22
CA ASN A 70 -6.98 1.16 -2.97
C ASN A 70 -6.91 -0.22 -2.30
N ARG A 71 -5.99 -0.37 -1.34
CA ARG A 71 -5.81 -1.59 -0.57
C ARG A 71 -6.11 -1.30 0.91
N SER A 72 -6.78 -2.24 1.56
CA SER A 72 -7.06 -2.15 2.99
C SER A 72 -5.77 -2.36 3.81
N ASP A 73 -5.78 -1.91 5.07
CA ASP A 73 -4.67 -2.16 5.99
C ASP A 73 -4.43 -3.67 6.18
N ALA A 74 -5.49 -4.46 6.18
CA ALA A 74 -5.39 -5.92 6.25
C ALA A 74 -4.65 -6.50 5.05
N ASP A 75 -4.93 -6.01 3.83
CA ASP A 75 -4.23 -6.45 2.62
C ASP A 75 -2.74 -6.12 2.67
N ILE A 76 -2.41 -4.91 3.13
CA ILE A 76 -1.03 -4.44 3.26
C ILE A 76 -0.28 -5.31 4.28
N GLU A 77 -0.88 -5.54 5.44
CA GLU A 77 -0.30 -6.36 6.50
C GLU A 77 -0.10 -7.80 6.02
N LEU A 78 -1.09 -8.38 5.37
CA LEU A 78 -1.00 -9.72 4.81
C LEU A 78 0.14 -9.84 3.80
N SER A 79 0.28 -8.87 2.91
CA SER A 79 1.38 -8.83 1.93
C SER A 79 2.75 -8.79 2.61
N LYS A 80 2.89 -8.02 3.67
CA LYS A 80 4.14 -7.95 4.45
C LYS A 80 4.47 -9.27 5.11
N LEU A 81 3.49 -9.91 5.73
CA LEU A 81 3.66 -11.20 6.40
C LEU A 81 4.04 -12.30 5.41
N ILE A 82 3.39 -12.34 4.25
CA ILE A 82 3.69 -13.34 3.20
C ILE A 82 5.15 -13.25 2.75
N LYS A 83 5.71 -12.05 2.65
CA LYS A 83 7.12 -11.87 2.25
C LYS A 83 8.11 -12.47 3.24
N THR A 84 7.73 -12.69 4.49
CA THR A 84 8.58 -13.29 5.52
C THR A 84 8.57 -14.82 5.50
N LEU A 85 7.67 -15.42 4.72
CA LEU A 85 7.49 -16.87 4.69
C LEU A 85 8.46 -17.54 3.72
N THR A 86 8.86 -18.77 4.05
CA THR A 86 9.57 -19.65 3.12
C THR A 86 8.62 -20.13 2.03
N GLU A 87 9.15 -20.66 0.94
CA GLU A 87 8.32 -21.22 -0.14
C GLU A 87 7.42 -22.36 0.35
N TYR A 88 7.94 -23.20 1.25
CA TYR A 88 7.15 -24.26 1.88
C TYR A 88 5.97 -23.69 2.67
N GLU A 89 6.25 -22.68 3.52
CA GLU A 89 5.22 -22.02 4.32
C GLU A 89 4.17 -21.35 3.46
N LYS A 90 4.57 -20.68 2.37
CA LYS A 90 3.64 -20.08 1.41
C LYS A 90 2.69 -21.13 0.82
N THR A 91 3.21 -22.30 0.47
CA THR A 91 2.41 -23.40 -0.05
C THR A 91 1.37 -23.87 0.97
N GLU A 92 1.74 -23.98 2.22
CA GLU A 92 0.81 -24.34 3.30
C GLU A 92 -0.28 -23.29 3.49
N VAL A 93 0.07 -22.00 3.43
CA VAL A 93 -0.91 -20.91 3.52
C VAL A 93 -1.91 -20.98 2.37
N VAL A 94 -1.45 -21.25 1.14
CA VAL A 94 -2.34 -21.41 -0.03
C VAL A 94 -3.32 -22.57 0.20
N VAL A 95 -2.85 -23.69 0.70
CA VAL A 95 -3.71 -24.86 1.00
C VAL A 95 -4.75 -24.49 2.05
N TYR A 96 -4.33 -23.81 3.10
CA TYR A 96 -5.23 -23.37 4.18
C TYR A 96 -6.34 -22.44 3.68
N ILE A 97 -5.96 -21.45 2.86
CA ILE A 97 -6.93 -20.52 2.27
C ILE A 97 -7.93 -21.27 1.39
N LYS A 98 -7.47 -22.19 0.56
CA LYS A 98 -8.35 -23.00 -0.29
C LYS A 98 -9.32 -23.84 0.52
N MET A 99 -8.88 -24.41 1.63
CA MET A 99 -9.74 -25.15 2.55
C MET A 99 -10.82 -24.26 3.15
N MET A 100 -10.47 -23.05 3.59
CA MET A 100 -11.42 -22.08 4.11
C MET A 100 -12.47 -21.69 3.06
N GLN A 101 -12.05 -21.47 1.83
CA GLN A 101 -12.95 -21.12 0.73
C GLN A 101 -13.92 -22.27 0.42
N LYS A 102 -13.44 -23.51 0.46
CA LYS A 102 -14.26 -24.70 0.24
C LYS A 102 -15.33 -24.85 1.31
N GLU A 103 -14.99 -24.68 2.58
CA GLU A 103 -15.93 -24.70 3.68
C GLU A 103 -16.99 -23.62 3.56
N LYS A 104 -16.58 -22.39 3.22
CA LYS A 104 -17.48 -21.26 3.00
C LYS A 104 -18.47 -21.54 1.86
N ASN A 105 -18.01 -22.12 0.76
CA ASN A 105 -18.86 -22.50 -0.37
C ASN A 105 -19.87 -23.58 0.01
N GLN A 106 -19.48 -24.56 0.83
CA GLN A 106 -20.38 -25.60 1.34
C GLN A 106 -21.45 -25.00 2.24
N GLU A 107 -21.11 -24.08 3.13
CA GLU A 107 -22.08 -23.38 3.99
C GLU A 107 -23.08 -22.59 3.14
N GLN A 108 -22.63 -21.89 2.10
CA GLN A 108 -23.52 -21.16 1.20
C GLN A 108 -24.49 -22.09 0.46
N ARG A 109 -24.03 -23.28 0.07
CA ARG A 109 -24.90 -24.30 -0.56
C ARG A 109 -25.94 -24.86 0.40
N MET A 110 -25.60 -24.98 1.68
CA MET A 110 -26.51 -25.48 2.70
C MET A 110 -27.61 -24.48 3.07
N VAL A 111 -27.34 -23.18 2.92
CA VAL A 111 -28.25 -22.09 3.26
C VAL A 111 -29.20 -21.77 2.09
N ALA A 112 -28.82 -22.14 0.89
CA ALA A 112 -29.67 -22.01 -0.30
C ALA A 112 -30.65 -23.17 -0.41
#